data_a985793952ec3df092f811abdebbd491
#
_entry.id   a985793952ec3df092f811abdebbd491
#
_cell.length_a   1.000
_cell.length_b   1.000
_cell.length_c   1.000
_cell.angle_alpha   90.00
_cell.angle_beta   90.00
_cell.angle_gamma   90.00
#
_symmetry.space_group_name_H-M   'P 1'
#
loop_
_entity.id
_entity.type
_entity.pdbx_description
1 polymer ?
#
loop_
_entity_poly.entity_id
_entity_poly.type
_entity_poly.pdbx_seq_one_letter_code
_entity_poly.pdbx_strand_id
1 'polypeptide(L)'
;IEYSHILLSGKAPKGIVPYLINQKFPKMRTLDRTTMFSVKGWELGQHGDVGANGSRGSLLQFRKLNTKCVVGHYHGPGRKDGALAVGTTTHLRVGYNNGPSSWLQSHVIIHNDGKAQHINFIDGEFTTFK
;
A
#
# COMPACT_ATOMS: atom_id res chain seq x y z
N ILE A 1 12.49 15.00 18.18
CA ILE A 1 13.88 15.14 18.72
C ILE A 1 14.56 13.78 18.74
N GLU A 2 13.97 12.75 19.31
CA GLU A 2 14.56 11.40 19.38
C GLU A 2 14.85 10.78 17.99
N TYR A 3 13.93 10.90 17.06
CA TYR A 3 14.09 10.38 15.69
C TYR A 3 15.17 11.12 14.90
N SER A 4 15.30 12.41 15.07
CA SER A 4 16.37 13.19 14.47
C SER A 4 17.74 12.72 14.93
N HIS A 5 17.87 12.38 16.20
CA HIS A 5 19.12 11.87 16.76
C HIS A 5 19.52 10.52 16.16
N ILE A 6 18.54 9.62 15.93
CA ILE A 6 18.79 8.31 15.30
C ILE A 6 19.26 8.49 13.86
N LEU A 7 18.66 9.39 13.09
CA LEU A 7 19.05 9.67 11.71
C LEU A 7 20.46 10.28 11.64
N LEU A 8 20.76 11.27 12.47
CA LEU A 8 22.05 11.95 12.52
C LEU A 8 23.19 11.04 13.02
N SER A 9 22.89 10.07 13.85
CA SER A 9 23.88 9.09 14.36
C SER A 9 24.26 8.01 13.33
N GLY A 10 23.66 8.00 12.15
CA GLY A 10 23.90 6.97 11.13
C GLY A 10 23.31 5.59 11.47
N LYS A 11 22.57 5.44 12.57
CA LYS A 11 21.94 4.17 12.97
C LYS A 11 20.80 3.72 12.07
N ALA A 12 20.24 4.63 11.27
CA ALA A 12 19.12 4.37 10.36
C ALA A 12 19.49 4.71 8.90
N PRO A 13 20.46 4.02 8.27
CA PRO A 13 20.94 4.36 6.92
C PRO A 13 19.84 4.22 5.84
N LYS A 14 18.82 3.40 6.09
CA LYS A 14 17.65 3.22 5.21
C LYS A 14 16.43 4.06 5.62
N GLY A 15 16.61 4.98 6.57
CA GLY A 15 15.55 5.81 7.11
C GLY A 15 14.96 5.29 8.43
N ILE A 16 14.20 6.18 9.09
CA ILE A 16 13.70 5.91 10.45
C ILE A 16 12.65 4.79 10.49
N VAL A 17 11.77 4.70 9.50
CA VAL A 17 10.69 3.70 9.48
C VAL A 17 11.25 2.27 9.37
N PRO A 18 12.15 1.93 8.43
CA PRO A 18 12.82 0.64 8.41
C PRO A 18 13.56 0.33 9.71
N TYR A 19 14.23 1.31 10.31
CA TYR A 19 14.92 1.14 11.58
C TYR A 19 13.95 0.72 12.69
N LEU A 20 12.84 1.43 12.90
CA LEU A 20 11.86 1.14 13.94
C LEU A 20 11.17 -0.22 13.72
N ILE A 21 10.84 -0.54 12.47
CA ILE A 21 10.27 -1.85 12.13
C ILE A 21 11.24 -2.96 12.51
N ASN A 22 12.51 -2.85 12.16
CA ASN A 22 13.50 -3.85 12.45
C ASN A 22 13.81 -4.01 13.96
N GLN A 23 13.69 -2.93 14.74
CA GLN A 23 13.78 -3.02 16.21
C GLN A 23 12.67 -3.88 16.80
N LYS A 24 11.46 -3.72 16.33
CA LYS A 24 10.29 -4.45 16.84
C LYS A 24 10.11 -5.82 16.19
N PHE A 25 10.46 -5.94 14.93
CA PHE A 25 10.28 -7.13 14.11
C PHE A 25 11.56 -7.47 13.33
N PRO A 26 12.60 -8.04 14.00
CA PRO A 26 13.91 -8.23 13.38
C PRO A 26 13.94 -9.19 12.18
N LYS A 27 12.93 -10.04 12.05
CA LYS A 27 12.76 -10.93 10.88
C LYS A 27 12.01 -10.30 9.70
N MET A 28 11.44 -9.09 9.88
CA MET A 28 10.72 -8.40 8.83
C MET A 28 11.70 -7.76 7.85
N ARG A 29 11.55 -8.08 6.57
CA ARG A 29 12.31 -7.44 5.50
C ARG A 29 11.57 -6.17 5.05
N THR A 30 12.24 -5.04 5.12
CA THR A 30 11.78 -3.79 4.51
C THR A 30 12.36 -3.65 3.11
N LEU A 31 11.56 -3.16 2.18
CA LEU A 31 11.96 -2.90 0.80
C LEU A 31 12.12 -1.40 0.59
N ASP A 32 13.02 -1.01 -0.29
CA ASP A 32 13.12 0.36 -0.74
C ASP A 32 11.93 0.70 -1.63
N ARG A 33 11.58 1.99 -1.70
CA ARG A 33 10.40 2.49 -2.42
C ARG A 33 10.35 2.09 -3.90
N THR A 34 11.51 1.87 -4.52
CA THR A 34 11.64 1.51 -5.94
C THR A 34 11.82 0.02 -6.17
N THR A 35 11.85 -0.78 -5.11
CA THR A 35 12.04 -2.22 -5.21
C THR A 35 10.77 -2.89 -5.73
N MET A 36 10.91 -3.63 -6.82
CA MET A 36 9.85 -4.50 -7.31
C MET A 36 9.71 -5.73 -6.41
N PHE A 37 8.48 -6.11 -6.09
CA PHE A 37 8.19 -7.29 -5.30
C PHE A 37 6.93 -8.00 -5.82
N SER A 38 7.10 -9.15 -6.41
CA SER A 38 6.01 -9.89 -7.06
C SER A 38 5.64 -11.17 -6.31
N VAL A 39 4.35 -11.40 -6.15
CA VAL A 39 3.77 -12.65 -5.63
C VAL A 39 2.72 -13.15 -6.61
N LYS A 40 2.87 -14.40 -7.09
CA LYS A 40 1.91 -15.02 -8.02
C LYS A 40 1.55 -14.15 -9.23
N GLY A 41 2.53 -13.41 -9.76
CA GLY A 41 2.35 -12.53 -10.92
C GLY A 41 1.71 -11.16 -10.59
N TRP A 42 1.57 -10.81 -9.31
CA TRP A 42 1.13 -9.50 -8.86
C TRP A 42 2.31 -8.71 -8.31
N GLU A 43 2.54 -7.51 -8.82
CA GLU A 43 3.50 -6.56 -8.29
C GLU A 43 2.90 -5.87 -7.06
N LEU A 44 3.61 -5.90 -5.94
CA LEU A 44 3.16 -5.42 -4.63
C LEU A 44 4.09 -4.36 -4.03
N GLY A 45 5.21 -4.05 -4.68
CA GLY A 45 6.24 -3.15 -4.16
C GLY A 45 5.92 -1.66 -4.32
N GLN A 46 4.87 -1.31 -5.08
CA GLN A 46 4.54 0.07 -5.39
C GLN A 46 3.55 0.65 -4.39
N HIS A 47 3.87 1.85 -3.84
CA HIS A 47 2.96 2.54 -2.92
C HIS A 47 1.68 3.03 -3.62
N GLY A 48 1.79 3.57 -4.82
CA GLY A 48 0.64 4.04 -5.61
C GLY A 48 0.62 5.54 -5.91
N ASP A 49 1.49 6.33 -5.32
CA ASP A 49 1.59 7.78 -5.55
C ASP A 49 2.37 8.14 -6.83
N VAL A 50 3.28 7.26 -7.26
CA VAL A 50 4.03 7.38 -8.51
C VAL A 50 3.59 6.28 -9.45
N GLY A 51 3.11 6.65 -10.62
CA GLY A 51 2.67 5.75 -11.69
C GLY A 51 3.73 5.50 -12.75
N ALA A 52 3.30 5.00 -13.91
CA ALA A 52 4.17 4.70 -15.04
C ALA A 52 5.03 5.92 -15.44
N ASN A 53 6.32 5.68 -15.65
CA ASN A 53 7.30 6.69 -16.06
C ASN A 53 7.39 7.92 -15.14
N GLY A 54 7.17 7.74 -13.83
CA GLY A 54 7.22 8.81 -12.85
C GLY A 54 6.04 9.76 -12.86
N SER A 55 4.97 9.44 -13.59
CA SER A 55 3.73 10.23 -13.59
C SER A 55 3.03 10.17 -12.24
N ARG A 56 2.09 11.09 -11.98
CA ARG A 56 1.23 11.00 -10.80
C ARG A 56 0.48 9.66 -10.79
N GLY A 57 0.52 8.96 -9.66
CA GLY A 57 -0.11 7.66 -9.52
C GLY A 57 -1.64 7.74 -9.71
N SER A 58 -2.17 6.81 -10.48
CA SER A 58 -3.61 6.54 -10.62
C SER A 58 -3.79 5.11 -11.13
N LEU A 59 -4.95 4.49 -10.89
CA LEU A 59 -5.23 3.15 -11.42
C LEU A 59 -5.10 3.08 -12.95
N LEU A 60 -5.40 4.18 -13.65
CA LEU A 60 -5.22 4.28 -15.10
C LEU A 60 -3.73 4.25 -15.50
N GLN A 61 -2.84 4.81 -14.70
CA GLN A 61 -1.40 4.76 -14.96
C GLN A 61 -0.84 3.36 -14.66
N PHE A 62 -1.26 2.73 -13.56
CA PHE A 62 -0.83 1.38 -13.22
C PHE A 62 -1.27 0.34 -14.25
N ARG A 63 -2.45 0.51 -14.84
CA ARG A 63 -2.90 -0.32 -15.98
C ARG A 63 -1.90 -0.34 -17.13
N LYS A 64 -1.19 0.78 -17.38
CA LYS A 64 -0.21 0.89 -18.47
C LYS A 64 1.08 0.11 -18.24
N LEU A 65 1.34 -0.38 -17.01
CA LEU A 65 2.55 -1.14 -16.71
C LEU A 65 2.57 -2.54 -17.33
N ASN A 66 1.48 -2.98 -17.94
CA ASN A 66 1.33 -4.32 -18.55
C ASN A 66 1.65 -5.47 -17.57
N THR A 67 1.49 -5.21 -16.28
CA THR A 67 1.62 -6.20 -15.20
C THR A 67 0.48 -6.00 -14.20
N LYS A 68 0.06 -7.09 -13.57
CA LYS A 68 -0.91 -7.00 -12.48
C LYS A 68 -0.26 -6.36 -11.27
N CYS A 69 -0.93 -5.43 -10.60
CA CYS A 69 -0.40 -4.78 -9.42
C CYS A 69 -1.46 -4.52 -8.34
N VAL A 70 -1.01 -4.50 -7.09
CA VAL A 70 -1.80 -4.03 -5.96
C VAL A 70 -1.07 -2.84 -5.36
N VAL A 71 -1.77 -1.72 -5.24
CA VAL A 71 -1.20 -0.44 -4.77
C VAL A 71 -2.05 0.15 -3.65
N GLY A 72 -1.42 0.93 -2.79
CA GLY A 72 -2.05 1.72 -1.74
C GLY A 72 -2.34 3.16 -2.18
N HIS A 73 -2.09 4.12 -1.28
CA HIS A 73 -2.16 5.57 -1.48
C HIS A 73 -3.57 6.17 -1.55
N TYR A 74 -4.51 5.52 -2.20
CA TYR A 74 -5.85 6.09 -2.48
C TYR A 74 -6.81 6.06 -1.29
N HIS A 75 -6.50 5.29 -0.25
CA HIS A 75 -7.31 5.07 0.94
C HIS A 75 -8.72 4.50 0.67
N GLY A 76 -9.01 4.13 -0.56
CA GLY A 76 -10.25 3.48 -0.97
C GLY A 76 -9.98 2.36 -1.96
N PRO A 77 -10.80 1.28 -1.93
CA PRO A 77 -10.64 0.17 -2.87
C PRO A 77 -10.96 0.60 -4.29
N GLY A 78 -10.25 0.03 -5.23
CA GLY A 78 -10.48 0.26 -6.65
C GLY A 78 -9.95 -0.87 -7.51
N ARG A 79 -10.52 -1.03 -8.69
CA ARG A 79 -10.07 -2.02 -9.67
C ARG A 79 -10.12 -1.44 -11.08
N LYS A 80 -9.04 -1.65 -11.83
CA LYS A 80 -8.98 -1.28 -13.26
C LYS A 80 -8.00 -2.17 -14.01
N ASP A 81 -8.51 -3.07 -14.84
CA ASP A 81 -7.75 -3.88 -15.82
C ASP A 81 -6.41 -4.44 -15.27
N GLY A 82 -6.47 -5.17 -14.18
CA GLY A 82 -5.27 -5.76 -13.54
C GLY A 82 -4.57 -4.87 -12.52
N ALA A 83 -4.97 -3.61 -12.35
CA ALA A 83 -4.54 -2.76 -11.24
C ALA A 83 -5.61 -2.74 -10.14
N LEU A 84 -5.21 -3.05 -8.92
CA LEU A 84 -6.04 -3.01 -7.73
C LEU A 84 -5.51 -1.96 -6.76
N ALA A 85 -6.38 -1.12 -6.21
CA ALA A 85 -6.06 -0.26 -5.08
C ALA A 85 -6.65 -0.85 -3.81
N VAL A 86 -5.86 -0.85 -2.74
CA VAL A 86 -6.35 -1.15 -1.39
C VAL A 86 -6.81 0.13 -0.69
N GLY A 87 -7.60 -0.05 0.35
CA GLY A 87 -8.01 1.03 1.23
C GLY A 87 -6.95 1.37 2.29
N THR A 88 -7.39 1.80 3.44
CA THR A 88 -6.54 2.18 4.57
C THR A 88 -6.71 1.20 5.73
N THR A 89 -5.73 1.21 6.64
CA THR A 89 -5.80 0.52 7.94
C THR A 89 -5.99 1.50 9.10
N THR A 90 -6.14 2.78 8.79
CA THR A 90 -6.34 3.85 9.78
C THR A 90 -7.82 4.07 10.08
N HIS A 91 -8.10 4.97 11.03
CA HIS A 91 -9.45 5.51 11.19
C HIS A 91 -9.91 6.19 9.91
N LEU A 92 -11.19 6.04 9.57
CA LEU A 92 -11.76 6.62 8.34
C LEU A 92 -11.97 8.14 8.44
N ARG A 93 -11.92 8.69 9.66
CA ARG A 93 -12.01 10.13 9.93
C ARG A 93 -10.79 10.54 10.75
N VAL A 94 -9.92 11.35 10.18
CA VAL A 94 -8.62 11.73 10.77
C VAL A 94 -8.40 13.26 10.76
N GLY A 95 -9.45 14.04 10.84
CA GLY A 95 -9.38 15.49 10.97
C GLY A 95 -9.19 16.25 9.65
N TYR A 96 -8.26 15.82 8.80
CA TYR A 96 -8.02 16.50 7.52
C TYR A 96 -8.92 16.01 6.36
N ASN A 97 -9.59 14.89 6.52
CA ASN A 97 -10.54 14.35 5.52
C ASN A 97 -12.01 14.61 5.90
N ASN A 98 -12.32 15.82 6.34
CA ASN A 98 -13.67 16.23 6.66
C ASN A 98 -14.55 16.33 5.40
N GLY A 99 -15.85 16.04 5.55
CA GLY A 99 -16.82 16.03 4.44
C GLY A 99 -16.97 14.66 3.77
N PRO A 100 -17.50 14.58 2.53
CA PRO A 100 -17.65 13.33 1.80
C PRO A 100 -16.29 12.65 1.60
N SER A 101 -16.21 11.34 1.89
CA SER A 101 -14.98 10.58 1.80
C SER A 101 -15.24 9.21 1.20
N SER A 102 -14.37 8.79 0.29
CA SER A 102 -14.34 7.44 -0.28
C SER A 102 -13.43 6.48 0.47
N TRP A 103 -12.90 6.90 1.63
CA TRP A 103 -12.02 6.07 2.42
C TRP A 103 -12.76 4.84 2.95
N LEU A 104 -12.11 3.71 2.82
CA LEU A 104 -12.61 2.42 3.30
C LEU A 104 -11.45 1.58 3.80
N GLN A 105 -11.65 0.86 4.88
CA GLN A 105 -10.70 -0.17 5.31
C GLN A 105 -10.84 -1.36 4.36
N SER A 106 -9.79 -1.63 3.60
CA SER A 106 -9.82 -2.63 2.53
C SER A 106 -8.45 -3.22 2.29
N HIS A 107 -8.41 -4.51 2.02
CA HIS A 107 -7.22 -5.28 1.69
C HIS A 107 -7.44 -6.10 0.42
N VAL A 108 -6.36 -6.71 -0.07
CA VAL A 108 -6.40 -7.68 -1.16
C VAL A 108 -5.76 -8.98 -0.69
N ILE A 109 -6.44 -10.10 -0.91
CA ILE A 109 -5.86 -11.44 -0.80
C ILE A 109 -5.46 -11.91 -2.20
N ILE A 110 -4.23 -12.43 -2.31
CA ILE A 110 -3.78 -13.14 -3.50
C ILE A 110 -3.80 -14.63 -3.17
N HIS A 111 -4.66 -15.36 -3.85
CA HIS A 111 -4.82 -16.81 -3.69
C HIS A 111 -3.68 -17.58 -4.36
N ASN A 112 -3.53 -18.86 -4.00
CA ASN A 112 -2.49 -19.72 -4.54
C ASN A 112 -2.58 -19.92 -6.06
N ASP A 113 -3.76 -19.79 -6.63
CA ASP A 113 -4.00 -19.84 -8.08
C ASP A 113 -3.72 -18.51 -8.80
N GLY A 114 -3.24 -17.49 -8.08
CA GLY A 114 -2.93 -16.17 -8.63
C GLY A 114 -4.14 -15.25 -8.82
N LYS A 115 -5.33 -15.64 -8.37
CA LYS A 115 -6.48 -14.74 -8.32
C LYS A 115 -6.35 -13.76 -7.17
N ALA A 116 -6.85 -12.54 -7.35
CA ALA A 116 -6.86 -11.51 -6.33
C ALA A 116 -8.29 -11.12 -5.97
N GLN A 117 -8.56 -10.99 -4.68
CA GLN A 117 -9.87 -10.68 -4.11
C GLN A 117 -9.76 -9.51 -3.16
N HIS A 118 -10.61 -8.49 -3.33
CA HIS A 118 -10.80 -7.45 -2.31
C HIS A 118 -11.54 -8.00 -1.10
N ILE A 119 -11.08 -7.58 0.07
CA ILE A 119 -11.76 -7.73 1.35
C ILE A 119 -11.98 -6.33 1.91
N ASN A 120 -13.23 -6.00 2.21
CA ASN A 120 -13.61 -4.70 2.75
C ASN A 120 -14.14 -4.89 4.16
N PHE A 121 -13.86 -3.91 5.03
CA PHE A 121 -14.39 -3.87 6.38
C PHE A 121 -15.37 -2.70 6.47
N ILE A 122 -16.63 -3.01 6.71
CA ILE A 122 -17.71 -2.05 6.89
C ILE A 122 -18.28 -2.28 8.28
N ASP A 123 -18.30 -1.24 9.10
CA ASP A 123 -18.77 -1.29 10.49
C ASP A 123 -18.11 -2.39 11.35
N GLY A 124 -16.83 -2.66 11.07
CA GLY A 124 -16.04 -3.67 11.77
C GLY A 124 -16.21 -5.09 11.25
N GLU A 125 -17.07 -5.31 10.26
CA GLU A 125 -17.29 -6.61 9.63
C GLU A 125 -16.65 -6.67 8.25
N PHE A 126 -16.08 -7.84 7.90
CA PHE A 126 -15.54 -8.01 6.58
C PHE A 126 -16.66 -8.34 5.57
N THR A 127 -16.52 -7.80 4.38
CA THR A 127 -17.39 -8.11 3.25
C THR A 127 -16.62 -8.15 1.94
N THR A 128 -17.14 -8.84 0.95
CA THR A 128 -16.63 -8.84 -0.41
C THR A 128 -17.61 -8.10 -1.31
N PHE A 129 -17.11 -7.24 -2.18
CA PHE A 129 -17.96 -6.74 -3.26
C PHE A 129 -18.29 -7.87 -4.22
N LYS A 130 -19.54 -7.96 -4.57
CA LYS A 130 -20.00 -8.84 -5.64
C LYS A 130 -19.66 -8.24 -7.01
#